data_5da657eafd87ef652abdf4375c68cdaa
#
_entry.id   5da657eafd87ef652abdf4375c68cdaa
#
_cell.length_a   1.000
_cell.length_b   1.000
_cell.length_c   1.000
_cell.angle_alpha   90.00
_cell.angle_beta   90.00
_cell.angle_gamma   90.00
#
_symmetry.space_group_name_H-M   'P 1'
#
loop_
_entity.id
_entity.type
_entity.pdbx_description
1 polymer ?
#
loop_
_entity_poly.entity_id
_entity_poly.type
_entity_poly.pdbx_seq_one_letter_code
_entity_poly.pdbx_strand_id
1 'polypeptide(L)'
;PYPLHAALAGQFPEATWLLLPDELGVIAEEAVSVVQEGMKRATALLVGPGFGLEETSLRFLDGLLGASAAPRKAIGFAPQVKDAASEEQTSLPPLVIDADGLKLVSRLKDWQKRLPSPSVLTPHPGEMAVLTGLEKEELMADRIATAEHFAHKWGHVVVFKGAFTVIASPDGRTAIIPVATPALARAGTGDVLAGLIVGLRAQGVQAYEAAVAGA
;
A
#
# COMPACT_ATOMS: atom_id res chain seq x y z
N PRO A 1 16.22 5.75 -1.84
CA PRO A 1 17.34 6.35 -2.56
C PRO A 1 18.41 6.92 -1.61
N TYR A 2 19.68 6.87 -2.04
CA TYR A 2 20.82 7.32 -1.24
C TYR A 2 20.74 8.79 -0.79
N PRO A 3 20.32 9.74 -1.62
CA PRO A 3 20.23 11.14 -1.20
C PRO A 3 19.29 11.36 -0.01
N LEU A 4 18.16 10.66 0.02
CA LEU A 4 17.19 10.75 1.13
C LEU A 4 17.75 10.13 2.42
N HIS A 5 18.44 9.00 2.32
CA HIS A 5 19.08 8.36 3.47
C HIS A 5 20.09 9.30 4.14
N ALA A 6 20.97 9.91 3.36
CA ALA A 6 21.98 10.83 3.90
C ALA A 6 21.35 12.02 4.65
N ALA A 7 20.18 12.50 4.19
CA ALA A 7 19.48 13.63 4.82
C ALA A 7 18.69 13.22 6.09
N LEU A 8 18.17 12.01 6.15
CA LEU A 8 17.17 11.62 7.15
C LEU A 8 17.70 10.68 8.23
N ALA A 9 18.72 9.86 7.95
CA ALA A 9 19.19 8.83 8.89
C ALA A 9 19.65 9.39 10.25
N GLY A 10 20.21 10.59 10.26
CA GLY A 10 20.60 11.26 11.51
C GLY A 10 19.44 11.85 12.30
N GLN A 11 18.27 12.02 11.67
CA GLN A 11 17.08 12.57 12.31
C GLN A 11 16.13 11.47 12.86
N PHE A 12 16.27 10.24 12.37
CA PHE A 12 15.48 9.08 12.77
C PHE A 12 16.37 7.90 13.13
N PRO A 13 17.12 7.98 14.25
CA PRO A 13 18.07 6.94 14.64
C PRO A 13 17.41 5.62 15.03
N GLU A 14 16.11 5.63 15.32
CA GLU A 14 15.34 4.43 15.64
C GLU A 14 14.99 3.60 14.39
N ALA A 15 15.10 4.19 13.19
CA ALA A 15 14.74 3.53 11.95
C ALA A 15 15.91 2.69 11.42
N THR A 16 15.62 1.49 10.99
CA THR A 16 16.54 0.70 10.17
C THR A 16 16.36 1.07 8.70
N TRP A 17 17.45 1.33 8.02
CA TRP A 17 17.45 1.81 6.65
C TRP A 17 17.88 0.72 5.67
N LEU A 18 17.05 0.50 4.65
CA LEU A 18 17.37 -0.32 3.50
C LEU A 18 17.63 0.59 2.30
N LEU A 19 18.88 0.64 1.83
CA LEU A 19 19.25 1.44 0.67
C LEU A 19 18.75 0.75 -0.58
N LEU A 20 17.89 1.44 -1.32
CA LEU A 20 17.34 0.95 -2.59
C LEU A 20 18.09 1.57 -3.77
N PRO A 21 18.38 0.78 -4.82
CA PRO A 21 18.81 1.31 -6.11
C PRO A 21 17.86 2.42 -6.58
N ASP A 22 18.42 3.49 -7.15
CA ASP A 22 17.66 4.62 -7.65
C ASP A 22 18.18 5.13 -8.99
N GLU A 23 17.28 5.69 -9.78
CA GLU A 23 17.56 6.44 -11.00
C GLU A 23 17.23 7.91 -10.75
N LEU A 24 18.26 8.77 -10.69
CA LEU A 24 18.10 10.21 -10.43
C LEU A 24 17.26 10.53 -9.17
N GLY A 25 17.39 9.72 -8.12
CA GLY A 25 16.67 9.89 -6.87
C GLY A 25 15.28 9.23 -6.82
N VAL A 26 14.83 8.60 -7.90
CA VAL A 26 13.58 7.83 -7.98
C VAL A 26 13.87 6.35 -7.80
N ILE A 27 13.02 5.61 -7.10
CA ILE A 27 13.21 4.16 -6.87
C ILE A 27 13.26 3.43 -8.20
N ALA A 28 14.34 2.69 -8.44
CA ALA A 28 14.54 1.92 -9.66
C ALA A 28 13.85 0.55 -9.60
N GLU A 29 13.60 -0.05 -10.77
CA GLU A 29 12.96 -1.37 -10.88
C GLU A 29 13.79 -2.46 -10.16
N GLU A 30 15.11 -2.40 -10.23
CA GLU A 30 16.04 -3.34 -9.59
C GLU A 30 15.90 -3.37 -8.06
N ALA A 31 15.31 -2.34 -7.46
CA ALA A 31 15.03 -2.27 -6.03
C ALA A 31 14.06 -3.37 -5.56
N VAL A 32 13.28 -3.98 -6.47
CA VAL A 32 12.34 -5.06 -6.14
C VAL A 32 13.03 -6.20 -5.41
N SER A 33 14.15 -6.69 -5.92
CA SER A 33 14.89 -7.80 -5.32
C SER A 33 15.43 -7.46 -3.93
N VAL A 34 15.89 -6.22 -3.74
CA VAL A 34 16.41 -5.72 -2.46
C VAL A 34 15.29 -5.63 -1.43
N VAL A 35 14.12 -5.11 -1.83
CA VAL A 35 12.95 -5.04 -0.94
C VAL A 35 12.45 -6.44 -0.59
N GLN A 36 12.37 -7.36 -1.54
CA GLN A 36 11.94 -8.75 -1.29
C GLN A 36 12.86 -9.45 -0.27
N GLU A 37 14.16 -9.26 -0.36
CA GLU A 37 15.09 -9.80 0.64
C GLU A 37 14.87 -9.16 2.01
N GLY A 38 14.72 -7.83 2.06
CA GLY A 38 14.45 -7.08 3.29
C GLY A 38 13.11 -7.43 3.94
N MET A 39 12.09 -7.77 3.13
CA MET A 39 10.75 -8.11 3.61
C MET A 39 10.64 -9.46 4.32
N LYS A 40 11.61 -10.35 4.25
CA LYS A 40 11.57 -11.67 4.93
C LYS A 40 11.29 -11.57 6.43
N ARG A 41 11.58 -10.43 7.03
CA ARG A 41 11.36 -10.14 8.46
C ARG A 41 10.26 -9.11 8.71
N ALA A 42 9.65 -8.59 7.67
CA ALA A 42 8.58 -7.59 7.78
C ALA A 42 7.25 -8.25 8.12
N THR A 43 6.53 -7.70 9.07
CA THR A 43 5.21 -8.17 9.51
C THR A 43 4.07 -7.35 8.92
N ALA A 44 4.35 -6.18 8.33
CA ALA A 44 3.46 -5.38 7.51
C ALA A 44 4.27 -4.46 6.59
N LEU A 45 3.64 -3.93 5.55
CA LEU A 45 4.27 -3.05 4.57
C LEU A 45 3.39 -1.82 4.32
N LEU A 46 3.98 -0.63 4.32
CA LEU A 46 3.37 0.62 3.82
C LEU A 46 4.03 1.00 2.50
N VAL A 47 3.21 1.28 1.51
CA VAL A 47 3.67 1.62 0.16
C VAL A 47 3.02 2.93 -0.28
N GLY A 48 3.81 3.83 -0.85
CA GLY A 48 3.30 4.98 -1.57
C GLY A 48 3.76 6.34 -1.12
N PRO A 49 3.79 6.69 0.17
CA PRO A 49 4.27 8.01 0.57
C PRO A 49 5.67 8.31 0.00
N GLY A 50 5.78 9.41 -0.76
CA GLY A 50 7.05 9.87 -1.32
C GLY A 50 7.61 9.04 -2.51
N PHE A 51 6.81 8.18 -3.14
CA PHE A 51 7.29 7.35 -4.26
C PHE A 51 7.53 8.14 -5.55
N GLY A 52 6.79 9.23 -5.76
CA GLY A 52 6.68 9.88 -7.06
C GLY A 52 5.80 9.09 -8.04
N LEU A 53 5.54 9.68 -9.20
CA LEU A 53 4.62 9.11 -10.21
C LEU A 53 5.34 8.73 -11.51
N GLU A 54 6.65 8.69 -11.47
CA GLU A 54 7.53 8.37 -12.59
C GLU A 54 7.32 6.92 -13.05
N GLU A 55 7.68 6.66 -14.28
CA GLU A 55 7.54 5.33 -14.88
C GLU A 55 8.43 4.29 -14.18
N THR A 56 9.57 4.70 -13.64
CA THR A 56 10.44 3.85 -12.82
C THR A 56 9.75 3.41 -11.52
N SER A 57 9.06 4.32 -10.83
CA SER A 57 8.26 4.00 -9.63
C SER A 57 7.12 3.03 -9.97
N LEU A 58 6.50 3.19 -11.15
CA LEU A 58 5.45 2.28 -11.60
C LEU A 58 6.01 0.87 -11.86
N ARG A 59 7.14 0.75 -12.58
CA ARG A 59 7.78 -0.54 -12.84
C ARG A 59 8.23 -1.23 -11.54
N PHE A 60 8.79 -0.46 -10.60
CA PHE A 60 9.12 -0.99 -9.28
C PHE A 60 7.88 -1.57 -8.58
N LEU A 61 6.78 -0.82 -8.53
CA LEU A 61 5.55 -1.28 -7.88
C LEU A 61 4.91 -2.46 -8.61
N ASP A 62 4.92 -2.44 -9.94
CA ASP A 62 4.46 -3.56 -10.78
C ASP A 62 5.25 -4.85 -10.49
N GLY A 63 6.56 -4.76 -10.44
CA GLY A 63 7.45 -5.86 -10.09
C GLY A 63 7.25 -6.36 -8.66
N LEU A 64 7.10 -5.45 -7.69
CA LEU A 64 6.85 -5.79 -6.29
C LEU A 64 5.53 -6.55 -6.11
N LEU A 65 4.44 -6.10 -6.75
CA LEU A 65 3.13 -6.75 -6.70
C LEU A 65 3.06 -8.00 -7.60
N GLY A 66 3.83 -8.03 -8.70
CA GLY A 66 3.89 -9.16 -9.63
C GLY A 66 4.60 -10.38 -9.07
N ALA A 67 5.57 -10.19 -8.20
CA ALA A 67 6.30 -11.27 -7.55
C ALA A 67 5.42 -12.15 -6.64
N SER A 68 4.26 -11.64 -6.22
CA SER A 68 3.25 -12.40 -5.47
C SER A 68 2.37 -13.30 -6.34
N ALA A 69 2.38 -13.13 -7.68
CA ALA A 69 1.35 -13.71 -8.57
C ALA A 69 1.85 -14.83 -9.50
N ALA A 70 3.13 -15.12 -9.63
CA ALA A 70 3.62 -16.03 -10.65
C ALA A 70 4.54 -17.15 -10.14
N PRO A 71 4.18 -18.45 -10.36
CA PRO A 71 5.19 -19.51 -10.34
C PRO A 71 6.15 -19.25 -11.53
N ARG A 72 7.42 -18.97 -11.27
CA ARG A 72 8.45 -18.90 -12.31
C ARG A 72 8.54 -20.27 -13.00
N LYS A 73 8.04 -20.36 -14.23
CA LYS A 73 8.37 -21.50 -15.11
C LYS A 73 9.87 -21.41 -15.40
N ALA A 74 10.62 -22.32 -14.81
CA ALA A 74 12.01 -22.54 -15.21
C ALA A 74 12.02 -23.02 -16.68
N ILE A 75 12.53 -22.20 -17.59
CA ILE A 75 12.86 -22.60 -18.96
C ILE A 75 14.29 -23.15 -18.90
N GLY A 76 14.43 -24.48 -18.82
CA GLY A 76 15.73 -25.13 -18.86
C GLY A 76 15.58 -26.64 -18.80
N PHE A 77 16.24 -27.35 -19.75
CA PHE A 77 16.40 -28.79 -19.76
C PHE A 77 17.46 -29.17 -18.68
N ALA A 78 17.04 -29.35 -17.44
CA ALA A 78 17.84 -30.01 -16.42
C ALA A 78 16.96 -31.05 -15.73
N PRO A 79 17.50 -32.26 -15.41
CA PRO A 79 16.73 -33.29 -14.74
C PRO A 79 16.30 -32.82 -13.35
N GLN A 80 15.03 -32.98 -13.03
CA GLN A 80 14.44 -32.67 -11.74
C GLN A 80 15.05 -33.58 -10.67
N VAL A 81 15.97 -33.05 -9.89
CA VAL A 81 16.26 -33.58 -8.56
C VAL A 81 15.14 -33.01 -7.68
N LYS A 82 14.32 -33.90 -7.16
CA LYS A 82 13.31 -33.58 -6.14
C LYS A 82 14.02 -33.34 -4.82
N ASP A 83 14.56 -32.15 -4.63
CA ASP A 83 14.83 -31.66 -3.29
C ASP A 83 13.57 -30.96 -2.80
N ALA A 84 12.98 -31.53 -1.75
CA ALA A 84 11.83 -31.02 -1.04
C ALA A 84 12.23 -29.83 -0.15
N ALA A 85 12.67 -28.75 -0.77
CA ALA A 85 12.62 -27.43 -0.19
C ALA A 85 11.51 -26.70 -0.95
N SER A 86 10.32 -26.64 -0.34
CA SER A 86 9.24 -25.78 -0.80
C SER A 86 9.82 -24.38 -1.02
N GLU A 87 9.90 -23.94 -2.29
CA GLU A 87 10.08 -22.53 -2.60
C GLU A 87 8.93 -21.81 -1.89
N GLU A 88 9.20 -21.22 -0.74
CA GLU A 88 8.29 -20.30 -0.08
C GLU A 88 8.00 -19.18 -1.08
N GLN A 89 6.84 -19.24 -1.71
CA GLN A 89 6.27 -18.10 -2.39
C GLN A 89 6.20 -16.99 -1.34
N THR A 90 7.08 -16.01 -1.46
CA THR A 90 7.05 -14.84 -0.59
C THR A 90 5.79 -14.05 -0.91
N SER A 91 4.69 -14.43 -0.27
CA SER A 91 3.48 -13.62 -0.27
C SER A 91 3.82 -12.29 0.41
N LEU A 92 3.38 -11.18 -0.16
CA LEU A 92 3.53 -9.87 0.47
C LEU A 92 2.91 -9.90 1.88
N PRO A 93 3.55 -9.27 2.87
CA PRO A 93 2.95 -9.12 4.19
C PRO A 93 1.68 -8.24 4.11
N PRO A 94 0.88 -8.17 5.20
CA PRO A 94 -0.23 -7.22 5.32
C PRO A 94 0.14 -5.84 4.78
N LEU A 95 -0.65 -5.32 3.84
CA LEU A 95 -0.29 -4.15 3.05
C LEU A 95 -1.20 -2.96 3.33
N VAL A 96 -0.60 -1.78 3.46
CA VAL A 96 -1.26 -0.47 3.47
C VAL A 96 -0.77 0.32 2.26
N ILE A 97 -1.68 0.92 1.50
CA ILE A 97 -1.33 1.76 0.34
C ILE A 97 -1.91 3.16 0.54
N ASP A 98 -1.06 4.16 0.40
CA ASP A 98 -1.44 5.57 0.52
C ASP A 98 -0.77 6.43 -0.58
N ALA A 99 -1.23 7.64 -0.73
CA ALA A 99 -0.62 8.70 -1.54
C ALA A 99 -0.29 8.26 -2.99
N ASP A 100 0.97 8.42 -3.42
CA ASP A 100 1.39 8.06 -4.78
C ASP A 100 1.21 6.57 -5.09
N GLY A 101 1.28 5.70 -4.07
CA GLY A 101 1.00 4.27 -4.22
C GLY A 101 -0.40 4.00 -4.76
N LEU A 102 -1.41 4.75 -4.30
CA LEU A 102 -2.79 4.63 -4.79
C LEU A 102 -2.92 5.04 -6.27
N LYS A 103 -2.23 6.12 -6.65
CA LYS A 103 -2.21 6.59 -8.05
C LYS A 103 -1.43 5.65 -8.96
N LEU A 104 -0.35 5.05 -8.46
CA LEU A 104 0.45 4.08 -9.23
C LEU A 104 -0.31 2.77 -9.43
N VAL A 105 -0.91 2.20 -8.37
CA VAL A 105 -1.67 0.94 -8.53
C VAL A 105 -2.86 1.11 -9.47
N SER A 106 -3.52 2.27 -9.52
CA SER A 106 -4.65 2.51 -10.44
C SER A 106 -4.26 2.35 -11.93
N ARG A 107 -2.98 2.49 -12.26
CA ARG A 107 -2.43 2.31 -13.61
C ARG A 107 -2.17 0.83 -13.95
N LEU A 108 -2.21 -0.06 -12.98
CA LEU A 108 -1.96 -1.49 -13.15
C LEU A 108 -3.26 -2.23 -13.43
N LYS A 109 -3.23 -3.13 -14.40
CA LYS A 109 -4.40 -3.97 -14.72
C LYS A 109 -4.73 -4.90 -13.56
N ASP A 110 -6.02 -5.00 -13.23
CA ASP A 110 -6.56 -5.88 -12.18
C ASP A 110 -5.82 -5.74 -10.83
N TRP A 111 -5.34 -4.53 -10.51
CA TRP A 111 -4.48 -4.24 -9.37
C TRP A 111 -5.05 -4.75 -8.03
N GLN A 112 -6.36 -4.69 -7.86
CA GLN A 112 -7.04 -5.13 -6.64
C GLN A 112 -6.84 -6.62 -6.36
N LYS A 113 -6.63 -7.45 -7.38
CA LYS A 113 -6.39 -8.89 -7.23
C LYS A 113 -4.93 -9.23 -6.95
N ARG A 114 -4.05 -8.25 -7.10
CA ARG A 114 -2.59 -8.40 -6.89
C ARG A 114 -2.16 -8.07 -5.48
N LEU A 115 -3.04 -7.42 -4.71
CA LEU A 115 -2.79 -7.07 -3.32
C LEU A 115 -3.13 -8.23 -2.38
N PRO A 116 -2.38 -8.42 -1.28
CA PRO A 116 -2.79 -9.34 -0.22
C PRO A 116 -4.14 -8.88 0.37
N SER A 117 -5.11 -9.80 0.46
CA SER A 117 -6.46 -9.46 0.91
C SER A 117 -6.67 -9.88 2.37
N PRO A 118 -7.26 -8.99 3.19
CA PRO A 118 -7.56 -7.59 2.90
C PRO A 118 -6.36 -6.66 3.14
N SER A 119 -6.03 -5.85 2.15
CA SER A 119 -5.16 -4.67 2.31
C SER A 119 -5.95 -3.47 2.81
N VAL A 120 -5.27 -2.41 3.26
CA VAL A 120 -5.89 -1.14 3.62
C VAL A 120 -5.50 -0.07 2.61
N LEU A 121 -6.49 0.59 2.04
CA LEU A 121 -6.33 1.70 1.09
C LEU A 121 -6.82 2.98 1.77
N THR A 122 -6.05 4.05 1.73
CA THR A 122 -6.35 5.29 2.46
C THR A 122 -6.58 6.49 1.52
N PRO A 123 -7.49 6.43 0.54
CA PRO A 123 -7.66 7.49 -0.44
C PRO A 123 -8.33 8.73 0.13
N HIS A 124 -7.81 9.92 -0.19
CA HIS A 124 -8.58 11.15 -0.14
C HIS A 124 -9.47 11.28 -1.40
N PRO A 125 -10.42 12.24 -1.48
CA PRO A 125 -11.36 12.31 -2.61
C PRO A 125 -10.71 12.36 -4.00
N GLY A 126 -9.56 13.03 -4.15
CA GLY A 126 -8.84 13.07 -5.42
C GLY A 126 -8.19 11.73 -5.78
N GLU A 127 -7.64 11.01 -4.81
CA GLU A 127 -7.09 9.67 -5.01
C GLU A 127 -8.20 8.65 -5.30
N MET A 128 -9.34 8.80 -4.63
CA MET A 128 -10.51 7.97 -4.89
C MET A 128 -11.01 8.15 -6.33
N ALA A 129 -11.04 9.38 -6.85
CA ALA A 129 -11.38 9.65 -8.25
C ALA A 129 -10.42 8.96 -9.23
N VAL A 130 -9.12 9.00 -8.94
CA VAL A 130 -8.11 8.29 -9.76
C VAL A 130 -8.30 6.76 -9.73
N LEU A 131 -8.59 6.19 -8.55
CA LEU A 131 -8.80 4.74 -8.40
C LEU A 131 -10.07 4.23 -9.08
N THR A 132 -11.11 5.05 -9.10
CA THR A 132 -12.46 4.66 -9.57
C THR A 132 -12.74 5.08 -11.00
N GLY A 133 -12.10 6.15 -11.47
CA GLY A 133 -12.41 6.83 -12.73
C GLY A 133 -13.70 7.66 -12.68
N LEU A 134 -14.27 7.87 -11.49
CA LEU A 134 -15.49 8.64 -11.28
C LEU A 134 -15.17 10.09 -10.93
N GLU A 135 -16.14 10.99 -11.20
CA GLU A 135 -16.01 12.40 -10.82
C GLU A 135 -16.08 12.58 -9.30
N LYS A 136 -15.35 13.56 -8.81
CA LYS A 136 -15.23 13.81 -7.37
C LYS A 136 -16.58 14.16 -6.73
N GLU A 137 -17.42 14.87 -7.44
CA GLU A 137 -18.78 15.26 -7.04
C GLU A 137 -19.67 14.04 -6.81
N GLU A 138 -19.58 13.05 -7.69
CA GLU A 138 -20.30 11.77 -7.59
C GLU A 138 -19.84 10.99 -6.34
N LEU A 139 -18.54 10.88 -6.13
CA LEU A 139 -17.95 10.20 -4.97
C LEU A 139 -18.30 10.86 -3.62
N MET A 140 -18.50 12.17 -3.64
CA MET A 140 -18.79 12.96 -2.45
C MET A 140 -20.29 13.07 -2.15
N ALA A 141 -21.17 12.72 -3.10
CA ALA A 141 -22.63 12.78 -2.92
C ALA A 141 -23.12 11.84 -1.81
N ASP A 142 -22.56 10.63 -1.74
CA ASP A 142 -22.74 9.68 -0.63
C ASP A 142 -21.45 8.95 -0.36
N ARG A 143 -20.67 9.48 0.58
CA ARG A 143 -19.34 8.95 0.92
C ARG A 143 -19.40 7.58 1.60
N ILE A 144 -20.50 7.30 2.31
CA ILE A 144 -20.68 6.01 2.99
C ILE A 144 -20.92 4.94 1.94
N ALA A 145 -21.93 5.11 1.11
CA ALA A 145 -22.23 4.17 0.02
C ALA A 145 -21.03 3.98 -0.92
N THR A 146 -20.31 5.06 -1.23
CA THR A 146 -19.07 5.00 -2.02
C THR A 146 -18.01 4.12 -1.37
N ALA A 147 -17.69 4.33 -0.10
CA ALA A 147 -16.68 3.55 0.60
C ALA A 147 -17.07 2.06 0.70
N GLU A 148 -18.32 1.79 1.04
CA GLU A 148 -18.88 0.43 1.13
C GLU A 148 -18.83 -0.30 -0.22
N HIS A 149 -19.31 0.36 -1.29
CA HIS A 149 -19.30 -0.20 -2.64
C HIS A 149 -17.87 -0.61 -3.07
N PHE A 150 -16.91 0.29 -2.91
CA PHE A 150 -15.56 0.02 -3.37
C PHE A 150 -14.78 -0.91 -2.45
N ALA A 151 -15.03 -0.91 -1.14
CA ALA A 151 -14.48 -1.91 -0.24
C ALA A 151 -14.92 -3.32 -0.64
N HIS A 152 -16.22 -3.52 -0.90
CA HIS A 152 -16.76 -4.80 -1.37
C HIS A 152 -16.23 -5.18 -2.76
N LYS A 153 -16.26 -4.24 -3.71
CA LYS A 153 -15.81 -4.46 -5.10
C LYS A 153 -14.35 -4.84 -5.21
N TRP A 154 -13.48 -4.22 -4.40
CA TRP A 154 -12.03 -4.47 -4.44
C TRP A 154 -11.59 -5.59 -3.50
N GLY A 155 -12.39 -5.95 -2.49
CA GLY A 155 -12.04 -6.94 -1.47
C GLY A 155 -11.03 -6.40 -0.45
N HIS A 156 -11.00 -5.07 -0.24
CA HIS A 156 -10.04 -4.39 0.63
C HIS A 156 -10.73 -3.39 1.54
N VAL A 157 -10.08 -3.06 2.67
CA VAL A 157 -10.55 -2.00 3.55
C VAL A 157 -10.27 -0.64 2.90
N VAL A 158 -11.29 0.21 2.83
CA VAL A 158 -11.19 1.57 2.30
C VAL A 158 -11.33 2.56 3.44
N VAL A 159 -10.31 3.39 3.65
CA VAL A 159 -10.31 4.54 4.54
C VAL A 159 -10.50 5.79 3.69
N PHE A 160 -11.75 6.18 3.47
CA PHE A 160 -12.08 7.33 2.62
C PHE A 160 -11.90 8.63 3.42
N LYS A 161 -10.69 9.21 3.29
CA LYS A 161 -10.22 10.39 4.06
C LYS A 161 -11.09 11.62 3.82
N GLY A 162 -11.27 12.42 4.85
CA GLY A 162 -11.95 13.73 4.83
C GLY A 162 -12.51 14.10 6.18
N ALA A 163 -13.25 15.20 6.26
CA ALA A 163 -14.08 15.49 7.42
C ALA A 163 -15.02 14.30 7.65
N PHE A 164 -15.03 13.76 8.88
CA PHE A 164 -15.73 12.50 9.19
C PHE A 164 -15.27 11.36 8.28
N THR A 165 -14.01 10.96 8.40
CA THR A 165 -13.43 9.84 7.62
C THR A 165 -14.33 8.61 7.69
N VAL A 166 -14.64 8.02 6.54
CA VAL A 166 -15.44 6.79 6.43
C VAL A 166 -14.50 5.61 6.23
N ILE A 167 -14.67 4.57 7.02
CA ILE A 167 -13.91 3.33 6.94
C ILE A 167 -14.88 2.20 6.63
N ALA A 168 -14.70 1.53 5.49
CA ALA A 168 -15.52 0.41 5.07
C ALA A 168 -14.68 -0.85 4.85
N SER A 169 -15.21 -1.98 5.28
CA SER A 169 -14.62 -3.31 5.13
C SER A 169 -15.37 -4.12 4.05
N PRO A 170 -14.68 -5.02 3.32
CA PRO A 170 -15.34 -5.86 2.32
C PRO A 170 -16.39 -6.82 2.91
N ASP A 171 -16.39 -7.06 4.21
CA ASP A 171 -17.37 -7.87 4.94
C ASP A 171 -18.63 -7.10 5.37
N GLY A 172 -18.75 -5.82 4.97
CA GLY A 172 -19.93 -4.98 5.22
C GLY A 172 -19.87 -4.16 6.52
N ARG A 173 -18.80 -4.24 7.31
CA ARG A 173 -18.63 -3.36 8.47
C ARG A 173 -18.22 -1.96 8.02
N THR A 174 -18.86 -0.95 8.61
CA THR A 174 -18.58 0.46 8.33
C THR A 174 -18.46 1.26 9.62
N ALA A 175 -17.50 2.15 9.67
CA ALA A 175 -17.31 3.11 10.77
C ALA A 175 -17.14 4.52 10.20
N ILE A 176 -17.58 5.51 10.98
CA ILE A 176 -17.37 6.93 10.70
C ILE A 176 -16.58 7.49 11.89
N ILE A 177 -15.47 8.14 11.62
CA ILE A 177 -14.69 8.82 12.65
C ILE A 177 -15.37 10.17 12.93
N PRO A 178 -15.92 10.37 14.12
CA PRO A 178 -16.77 11.54 14.41
C PRO A 178 -15.95 12.79 14.73
N VAL A 179 -14.81 12.95 14.05
CA VAL A 179 -13.90 14.08 14.26
C VAL A 179 -13.67 14.79 12.93
N ALA A 180 -13.91 16.11 12.95
CA ALA A 180 -13.58 16.99 11.85
C ALA A 180 -13.02 18.29 12.44
N THR A 181 -11.73 18.51 12.22
CA THR A 181 -11.05 19.73 12.67
C THR A 181 -10.12 20.25 11.58
N PRO A 182 -10.07 21.58 11.35
CA PRO A 182 -9.10 22.16 10.43
C PRO A 182 -7.63 21.85 10.78
N ALA A 183 -7.35 21.49 12.03
CA ALA A 183 -6.01 21.09 12.46
C ALA A 183 -5.51 19.84 11.73
N LEU A 184 -6.39 18.95 11.28
CA LEU A 184 -6.05 17.77 10.50
C LEU A 184 -5.89 18.06 8.99
N ALA A 185 -6.26 19.24 8.53
CA ALA A 185 -6.10 19.65 7.12
C ALA A 185 -4.67 20.17 6.84
N ARG A 186 -3.66 19.46 7.28
CA ARG A 186 -2.25 19.78 7.10
C ARG A 186 -1.53 18.70 6.31
N ALA A 187 -0.49 19.08 5.57
CA ALA A 187 0.41 18.13 4.93
C ALA A 187 1.05 17.21 5.99
N GLY A 188 1.17 15.92 5.66
CA GLY A 188 1.76 14.91 6.54
C GLY A 188 0.77 14.18 7.46
N THR A 189 -0.46 14.70 7.67
CA THR A 189 -1.45 13.99 8.51
C THR A 189 -1.86 12.64 7.90
N GLY A 190 -1.91 12.54 6.56
CA GLY A 190 -2.13 11.28 5.85
C GLY A 190 -1.02 10.28 6.10
N ASP A 191 0.24 10.72 6.05
CA ASP A 191 1.41 9.87 6.31
C ASP A 191 1.40 9.32 7.74
N VAL A 192 1.01 10.15 8.72
CA VAL A 192 0.83 9.74 10.12
C VAL A 192 -0.27 8.68 10.22
N LEU A 193 -1.43 8.90 9.59
CA LEU A 193 -2.54 7.95 9.56
C LEU A 193 -2.09 6.60 8.98
N ALA A 194 -1.46 6.61 7.80
CA ALA A 194 -0.96 5.40 7.16
C ALA A 194 0.10 4.69 8.01
N GLY A 195 0.97 5.45 8.67
CA GLY A 195 1.98 4.95 9.61
C GLY A 195 1.37 4.28 10.84
N LEU A 196 0.34 4.87 11.45
CA LEU A 196 -0.40 4.27 12.57
C LEU A 196 -1.07 2.96 12.16
N ILE A 197 -1.77 2.97 11.02
CA ILE A 197 -2.46 1.77 10.51
C ILE A 197 -1.46 0.64 10.24
N VAL A 198 -0.34 0.90 9.54
CA VAL A 198 0.65 -0.15 9.25
C VAL A 198 1.33 -0.64 10.53
N GLY A 199 1.58 0.24 11.51
CA GLY A 199 2.14 -0.14 12.80
C GLY A 199 1.22 -1.09 13.59
N LEU A 200 -0.09 -0.87 13.55
CA LEU A 200 -1.10 -1.77 14.13
C LEU A 200 -1.17 -3.09 13.34
N ARG A 201 -1.13 -3.03 12.00
CA ARG A 201 -1.06 -4.22 11.15
C ARG A 201 0.17 -5.06 11.45
N ALA A 202 1.31 -4.43 11.67
CA ALA A 202 2.57 -5.10 12.02
C ALA A 202 2.50 -5.84 13.36
N GLN A 203 1.62 -5.42 14.25
CA GLN A 203 1.33 -6.06 15.53
C GLN A 203 0.24 -7.16 15.43
N GLY A 204 -0.24 -7.49 14.24
CA GLY A 204 -1.23 -8.52 14.01
C GLY A 204 -2.69 -8.06 14.13
N VAL A 205 -2.95 -6.76 14.33
CA VAL A 205 -4.32 -6.23 14.35
C VAL A 205 -4.95 -6.40 12.96
N GLN A 206 -6.19 -6.85 12.89
CA GLN A 206 -6.87 -7.07 11.61
C GLN A 206 -7.08 -5.75 10.83
N ALA A 207 -7.27 -5.83 9.51
CA ALA A 207 -7.24 -4.66 8.62
C ALA A 207 -8.26 -3.58 8.99
N TYR A 208 -9.49 -3.98 9.26
CA TYR A 208 -10.57 -3.05 9.62
C TYR A 208 -10.33 -2.41 10.99
N GLU A 209 -10.00 -3.20 11.99
CA GLU A 209 -9.71 -2.75 13.35
C GLU A 209 -8.48 -1.82 13.38
N ALA A 210 -7.45 -2.13 12.61
CA ALA A 210 -6.27 -1.27 12.47
C ALA A 210 -6.62 0.07 11.80
N ALA A 211 -7.49 0.05 10.79
CA ALA A 211 -7.96 1.25 10.11
C ALA A 211 -8.80 2.14 11.04
N VAL A 212 -9.70 1.55 11.82
CA VAL A 212 -10.55 2.29 12.78
C VAL A 212 -9.72 2.85 13.94
N ALA A 213 -8.79 2.06 14.48
CA ALA A 213 -7.97 2.50 15.64
C ALA A 213 -6.88 3.51 15.24
N GLY A 214 -6.45 3.52 13.97
CA GLY A 214 -5.47 4.47 13.45
C GLY A 214 -6.06 5.82 13.03
N ALA A 215 -7.37 5.90 12.81
CA ALA A 215 -8.05 7.08 12.30
C ALA A 215 -8.71 7.90 13.41
#